data_5c333f09b832b572aa6f24c98f1b255f
#
_entry.id   5c333f09b832b572aa6f24c98f1b255f
#
_cell.length_a   1.000
_cell.length_b   1.000
_cell.length_c   1.000
_cell.angle_alpha   90.00
_cell.angle_beta   90.00
_cell.angle_gamma   90.00
#
_symmetry.space_group_name_H-M   'P 1'
#
loop_
_entity.id
_entity.type
_entity.pdbx_description
1 polymer ?
#
loop_
_entity_poly.entity_id
_entity_poly.type
_entity_poly.pdbx_seq_one_letter_code
_entity_poly.pdbx_strand_id
1 'polypeptide(L)'
;MIKLIKKKIEEQPRKWYLTLNVALWAYRMACHGSIKSSPYELVYGHNAVLPWEIQTGSRHVTLQNDLTTEVYKNLMMDDLEDLSWHWLRALENIKANKLRVARHYNKKVKNKQFSKGELV
;
A
#
# COMPACT_ATOMS: atom_id res chain seq x y z
N MET A 1 -5.24 6.89 6.41
CA MET A 1 -4.50 6.92 7.70
C MET A 1 -4.90 8.10 8.57
N ILE A 2 -4.75 9.36 8.13
CA ILE A 2 -5.05 10.57 8.93
C ILE A 2 -6.48 10.56 9.51
N LYS A 3 -7.50 10.17 8.73
CA LYS A 3 -8.89 10.09 9.19
C LYS A 3 -9.09 9.08 10.33
N LEU A 4 -8.39 7.93 10.29
CA LEU A 4 -8.46 6.91 11.34
C LEU A 4 -7.81 7.41 12.64
N ILE A 5 -6.65 8.07 12.52
CA ILE A 5 -5.95 8.64 13.67
C ILE A 5 -6.79 9.76 14.30
N LYS A 6 -7.36 10.67 13.49
CA LYS A 6 -8.26 11.73 13.98
C LYS A 6 -9.43 11.14 14.76
N LYS A 7 -10.13 10.13 14.19
CA LYS A 7 -11.24 9.45 14.86
C LYS A 7 -10.82 8.86 16.21
N LYS A 8 -9.64 8.24 16.28
CA LYS A 8 -9.13 7.67 17.55
C LYS A 8 -8.71 8.73 18.56
N ILE A 9 -8.20 9.86 18.12
CA ILE A 9 -7.90 11.01 18.97
C ILE A 9 -9.20 11.59 19.57
N GLU A 10 -10.26 11.72 18.76
CA GLU A 10 -11.58 12.20 19.21
C GLU A 10 -12.20 11.24 20.23
N GLU A 11 -12.12 9.92 20.00
CA GLU A 11 -12.66 8.92 20.93
C GLU A 11 -11.87 8.82 22.24
N GLN A 12 -10.55 8.88 22.19
CA GLN A 12 -9.65 8.72 23.35
C GLN A 12 -8.40 9.61 23.25
N PRO A 13 -8.48 10.90 23.56
CA PRO A 13 -7.40 11.87 23.35
C PRO A 13 -6.09 11.54 24.07
N ARG A 14 -6.17 10.85 25.21
CA ARG A 14 -4.98 10.49 26.01
C ARG A 14 -4.33 9.15 25.64
N LYS A 15 -5.00 8.32 24.82
CA LYS A 15 -4.55 6.95 24.50
C LYS A 15 -4.32 6.71 23.02
N TRP A 16 -4.33 7.75 22.18
CA TRP A 16 -4.16 7.62 20.72
C TRP A 16 -2.84 6.96 20.33
N TYR A 17 -1.79 7.16 21.11
CA TYR A 17 -0.46 6.58 20.85
C TYR A 17 -0.45 5.05 20.92
N LEU A 18 -1.32 4.43 21.72
CA LEU A 18 -1.44 2.97 21.80
C LEU A 18 -1.93 2.37 20.47
N THR A 19 -2.77 3.10 19.74
CA THR A 19 -3.32 2.65 18.45
C THR A 19 -2.47 3.05 17.26
N LEU A 20 -1.49 3.94 17.46
CA LEU A 20 -0.66 4.46 16.37
C LEU A 20 0.13 3.34 15.67
N ASN A 21 0.78 2.47 16.41
CA ASN A 21 1.57 1.37 15.86
C ASN A 21 0.69 0.40 15.05
N VAL A 22 -0.50 0.10 15.56
CA VAL A 22 -1.47 -0.77 14.87
C VAL A 22 -1.97 -0.10 13.58
N ALA A 23 -2.25 1.19 13.63
CA ALA A 23 -2.68 1.95 12.46
C ALA A 23 -1.58 2.04 11.38
N LEU A 24 -0.33 2.28 11.80
CA LEU A 24 0.82 2.29 10.89
C LEU A 24 1.06 0.92 10.27
N TRP A 25 0.94 -0.13 11.07
CA TRP A 25 1.09 -1.50 10.60
C TRP A 25 0.01 -1.85 9.59
N ALA A 26 -1.26 -1.58 9.90
CA ALA A 26 -2.37 -1.78 8.99
C ALA A 26 -2.20 -0.98 7.68
N TYR A 27 -1.67 0.25 7.75
CA TYR A 27 -1.37 1.05 6.57
C TYR A 27 -0.30 0.41 5.68
N ARG A 28 0.75 -0.16 6.27
CA ARG A 28 1.83 -0.84 5.53
C ARG A 28 1.34 -2.12 4.83
N MET A 29 0.35 -2.79 5.42
CA MET A 29 -0.25 -4.01 4.89
C MET A 29 -1.36 -3.75 3.87
N ALA A 30 -1.99 -2.57 3.92
CA ALA A 30 -3.11 -2.26 3.04
C ALA A 30 -2.66 -2.11 1.59
N CYS A 31 -3.34 -2.80 0.69
CA CYS A 31 -3.16 -2.62 -0.75
C CYS A 31 -3.65 -1.22 -1.16
N HIS A 32 -2.78 -0.44 -1.76
CA HIS A 32 -3.09 0.89 -2.26
C HIS A 32 -3.66 0.82 -3.67
N GLY A 33 -4.86 1.37 -3.88
CA GLY A 33 -5.61 1.26 -5.13
C GLY A 33 -4.91 1.80 -6.38
N SER A 34 -3.99 2.78 -6.23
CA SER A 34 -3.19 3.31 -7.33
C SER A 34 -2.00 2.43 -7.70
N ILE A 35 -1.44 1.74 -6.73
CA ILE A 35 -0.24 0.91 -6.85
C ILE A 35 -0.62 -0.56 -7.09
N LYS A 36 -1.75 -0.99 -6.52
CA LYS A 36 -2.26 -2.38 -6.49
C LYS A 36 -1.33 -3.36 -5.76
N SER A 37 -0.53 -2.84 -4.85
CA SER A 37 0.33 -3.59 -3.95
C SER A 37 0.36 -2.91 -2.59
N SER A 38 0.77 -3.65 -1.57
CA SER A 38 1.01 -3.07 -0.24
C SER A 38 2.44 -2.52 -0.15
N PRO A 39 2.69 -1.49 0.69
CA PRO A 39 4.06 -1.04 0.95
C PRO A 39 4.97 -2.14 1.50
N TYR A 40 4.42 -3.08 2.26
CA TYR A 40 5.18 -4.21 2.79
C TYR A 40 5.66 -5.15 1.68
N GLU A 41 4.75 -5.54 0.77
CA GLU A 41 5.06 -6.38 -0.39
C GLU A 41 6.15 -5.76 -1.27
N LEU A 42 6.13 -4.42 -1.47
CA LEU A 42 7.14 -3.71 -2.25
C LEU A 42 8.52 -3.64 -1.57
N VAL A 43 8.61 -3.91 -0.28
CA VAL A 43 9.88 -3.92 0.46
C VAL A 43 10.43 -5.33 0.61
N TYR A 44 9.56 -6.30 0.88
CA TYR A 44 9.95 -7.66 1.24
C TYR A 44 9.67 -8.71 0.16
N GLY A 45 8.97 -8.34 -0.92
CA GLY A 45 8.60 -9.24 -2.02
C GLY A 45 7.37 -10.12 -1.75
N HIS A 46 6.97 -10.27 -0.50
CA HIS A 46 5.86 -11.13 -0.08
C HIS A 46 4.87 -10.43 0.85
N ASN A 47 3.74 -11.07 1.08
CA ASN A 47 2.73 -10.59 2.02
C ASN A 47 3.14 -10.87 3.47
N ALA A 48 2.85 -9.93 4.36
CA ALA A 48 3.09 -10.15 5.78
C ALA A 48 2.03 -11.06 6.40
N VAL A 49 2.46 -11.83 7.38
CA VAL A 49 1.55 -12.61 8.24
C VAL A 49 0.86 -11.69 9.23
N LEU A 50 -0.45 -11.77 9.29
CA LEU A 50 -1.25 -10.97 10.21
C LEU A 50 -1.26 -11.59 11.62
N PRO A 51 -1.26 -10.79 12.71
CA PRO A 51 -1.27 -11.33 14.07
C PRO A 51 -2.41 -12.30 14.35
N TRP A 52 -3.60 -12.06 13.78
CA TRP A 52 -4.74 -12.97 13.93
C TRP A 52 -4.57 -14.28 13.15
N GLU A 53 -3.81 -14.29 12.04
CA GLU A 53 -3.49 -15.53 11.31
C GLU A 53 -2.63 -16.46 12.15
N ILE A 54 -1.73 -15.92 12.97
CA ILE A 54 -0.93 -16.67 13.93
C ILE A 54 -1.86 -17.30 15.00
N GLN A 55 -2.82 -16.51 15.50
CA GLN A 55 -3.76 -16.99 16.54
C GLN A 55 -4.72 -18.06 16.03
N THR A 56 -5.14 -17.97 14.77
CA THR A 56 -6.09 -18.94 14.16
C THR A 56 -5.39 -20.14 13.52
N GLY A 57 -4.04 -20.16 13.47
CA GLY A 57 -3.29 -21.19 12.77
C GLY A 57 -3.65 -21.26 11.29
N SER A 58 -3.67 -20.10 10.63
CA SER A 58 -4.04 -20.04 9.21
C SER A 58 -3.14 -20.95 8.35
N ARG A 59 -3.66 -21.40 7.21
CA ARG A 59 -2.90 -22.21 6.24
C ARG A 59 -1.57 -21.55 5.86
N HIS A 60 -1.54 -20.22 5.77
CA HIS A 60 -0.33 -19.44 5.46
C HIS A 60 0.76 -19.66 6.54
N VAL A 61 0.39 -19.58 7.82
CA VAL A 61 1.29 -19.82 8.96
C VAL A 61 1.73 -21.27 9.04
N THR A 62 0.80 -22.21 8.86
CA THR A 62 1.10 -23.65 8.89
C THR A 62 2.13 -24.02 7.82
N LEU A 63 1.92 -23.55 6.59
CA LEU A 63 2.87 -23.79 5.48
C LEU A 63 4.26 -23.20 5.75
N GLN A 64 4.35 -22.03 6.39
CA GLN A 64 5.65 -21.45 6.77
C GLN A 64 6.35 -22.26 7.87
N ASN A 65 5.60 -22.77 8.86
CA ASN A 65 6.17 -23.54 9.96
C ASN A 65 6.70 -24.92 9.52
N ASP A 66 6.16 -25.48 8.46
CA ASP A 66 6.57 -26.78 7.90
C ASP A 66 7.85 -26.67 7.03
N LEU A 67 8.32 -25.45 6.72
CA LEU A 67 9.51 -25.24 5.91
C LEU A 67 10.78 -25.39 6.76
N THR A 68 11.77 -26.08 6.20
CA THR A 68 13.13 -26.05 6.77
C THR A 68 13.74 -24.66 6.60
N THR A 69 14.68 -24.29 7.49
CA THR A 69 15.34 -22.98 7.47
C THR A 69 16.01 -22.68 6.11
N GLU A 70 16.55 -23.69 5.44
CA GLU A 70 17.19 -23.52 4.13
C GLU A 70 16.19 -23.26 3.02
N VAL A 71 15.10 -24.02 2.99
CA VAL A 71 14.02 -23.81 2.02
C VAL A 71 13.40 -22.44 2.20
N TYR A 72 13.17 -22.02 3.45
CA TYR A 72 12.66 -20.70 3.75
C TYR A 72 13.59 -19.57 3.24
N LYS A 73 14.92 -19.71 3.46
CA LYS A 73 15.90 -18.74 2.95
C LYS A 73 15.91 -18.66 1.43
N ASN A 74 15.85 -19.79 0.75
CA ASN A 74 15.83 -19.82 -0.71
C ASN A 74 14.58 -19.12 -1.26
N LEU A 75 13.39 -19.41 -0.71
CA LEU A 75 12.16 -18.72 -1.09
C LEU A 75 12.23 -17.21 -0.84
N MET A 76 12.84 -16.78 0.28
CA MET A 76 13.07 -15.37 0.55
C MET A 76 14.02 -14.71 -0.46
N MET A 77 15.04 -15.42 -0.91
CA MET A 77 15.95 -14.90 -1.94
C MET A 77 15.24 -14.79 -3.30
N ASP A 78 14.44 -15.77 -3.68
CA ASP A 78 13.62 -15.74 -4.90
C ASP A 78 12.64 -14.55 -4.87
N ASP A 79 11.95 -14.33 -3.75
CA ASP A 79 11.05 -13.18 -3.55
C ASP A 79 11.80 -11.84 -3.70
N LEU A 80 13.04 -11.75 -3.23
CA LEU A 80 13.87 -10.56 -3.37
C LEU A 80 14.36 -10.35 -4.81
N GLU A 81 14.67 -11.41 -5.55
CA GLU A 81 15.04 -11.32 -6.97
C GLU A 81 13.85 -10.82 -7.81
N ASP A 82 12.64 -11.31 -7.53
CA ASP A 82 11.42 -10.89 -8.20
C ASP A 82 10.94 -9.48 -7.80
N LEU A 83 11.52 -8.90 -6.76
CA LEU A 83 11.12 -7.59 -6.24
C LEU A 83 11.20 -6.49 -7.28
N SER A 84 12.17 -6.53 -8.19
CA SER A 84 12.34 -5.57 -9.28
C SER A 84 11.11 -5.56 -10.23
N TRP A 85 10.54 -6.72 -10.52
CA TRP A 85 9.32 -6.86 -11.31
C TRP A 85 8.09 -6.30 -10.60
N HIS A 86 7.98 -6.52 -9.29
CA HIS A 86 6.92 -5.94 -8.46
C HIS A 86 6.97 -4.41 -8.50
N TRP A 87 8.18 -3.83 -8.43
CA TRP A 87 8.37 -2.38 -8.53
C TRP A 87 7.99 -1.81 -9.89
N LEU A 88 8.42 -2.45 -10.98
CA LEU A 88 8.06 -2.04 -12.34
C LEU A 88 6.54 -2.08 -12.54
N ARG A 89 5.89 -3.16 -12.14
CA ARG A 89 4.43 -3.31 -12.21
C ARG A 89 3.70 -2.25 -11.38
N ALA A 90 4.19 -1.95 -10.19
CA ALA A 90 3.64 -0.90 -9.34
C ALA A 90 3.76 0.48 -10.01
N LEU A 91 4.91 0.78 -10.63
CA LEU A 91 5.15 2.01 -11.38
C LEU A 91 4.20 2.15 -12.57
N GLU A 92 3.99 1.10 -13.34
CA GLU A 92 3.03 1.07 -14.46
C GLU A 92 1.60 1.35 -13.98
N ASN A 93 1.17 0.72 -12.88
CA ASN A 93 -0.12 0.97 -12.26
C ASN A 93 -0.30 2.44 -11.86
N ILE A 94 0.74 3.06 -11.28
CA ILE A 94 0.74 4.49 -10.93
C ILE A 94 0.58 5.35 -12.18
N LYS A 95 1.37 5.08 -13.24
CA LYS A 95 1.30 5.81 -14.50
C LYS A 95 -0.10 5.71 -15.12
N ALA A 96 -0.63 4.49 -15.23
CA ALA A 96 -1.97 4.24 -15.75
C ALA A 96 -3.05 4.96 -14.95
N ASN A 97 -2.96 4.93 -13.62
CA ASN A 97 -3.91 5.64 -12.76
C ASN A 97 -3.83 7.15 -12.92
N LYS A 98 -2.62 7.73 -12.97
CA LYS A 98 -2.41 9.17 -13.22
C LYS A 98 -3.00 9.59 -14.56
N LEU A 99 -2.77 8.83 -15.64
CA LEU A 99 -3.35 9.10 -16.95
C LEU A 99 -4.88 9.04 -16.93
N ARG A 100 -5.46 8.06 -16.24
CA ARG A 100 -6.92 7.94 -16.09
C ARG A 100 -7.50 9.16 -15.38
N VAL A 101 -6.88 9.57 -14.28
CA VAL A 101 -7.31 10.74 -13.49
C VAL A 101 -7.17 12.02 -14.32
N ALA A 102 -6.04 12.21 -15.02
CA ALA A 102 -5.80 13.35 -15.89
C ALA A 102 -6.85 13.44 -17.02
N ARG A 103 -7.16 12.31 -17.69
CA ARG A 103 -8.21 12.25 -18.71
C ARG A 103 -9.58 12.62 -18.15
N HIS A 104 -9.92 12.14 -16.96
CA HIS A 104 -11.20 12.47 -16.31
C HIS A 104 -11.27 13.95 -15.95
N TYR A 105 -10.19 14.53 -15.42
CA TYR A 105 -10.10 15.93 -15.08
C TYR A 105 -10.21 16.82 -16.33
N ASN A 106 -9.43 16.50 -17.38
CA ASN A 106 -9.34 17.28 -18.62
C ASN A 106 -10.67 17.29 -19.42
N LYS A 107 -11.54 16.26 -19.25
CA LYS A 107 -12.89 16.28 -19.85
C LYS A 107 -13.73 17.48 -19.41
N LYS A 108 -13.47 18.04 -18.23
CA LYS A 108 -14.21 19.18 -17.66
C LYS A 108 -13.50 20.53 -17.87
N VAL A 109 -12.25 20.51 -18.35
CA VAL A 109 -11.48 21.72 -18.59
C VAL A 109 -11.94 22.35 -19.91
N LYS A 110 -12.46 23.58 -19.84
CA LYS A 110 -12.76 24.39 -21.03
C LYS A 110 -11.48 25.09 -21.49
N ASN A 111 -11.16 24.99 -22.76
CA ASN A 111 -10.09 25.81 -23.35
C ASN A 111 -10.48 27.29 -23.25
N LYS A 112 -9.78 28.03 -22.39
CA LYS A 112 -9.87 29.49 -22.35
C LYS A 112 -8.78 30.06 -23.24
N GLN A 113 -9.16 30.93 -24.18
CA GLN A 113 -8.24 31.74 -24.91
C GLN A 113 -8.22 33.11 -24.21
N PHE A 114 -7.05 33.58 -23.84
CA PHE A 114 -6.88 34.87 -23.20
C PHE A 114 -6.38 35.87 -24.23
N SER A 115 -7.03 37.02 -24.28
CA SER A 115 -6.61 38.15 -25.14
C SER A 115 -5.72 39.09 -24.34
N LYS A 116 -4.82 39.79 -25.05
CA LYS A 116 -3.90 40.74 -24.41
C LYS A 116 -4.69 41.88 -23.77
N GLY A 117 -4.65 42.01 -22.42
CA GLY A 117 -5.42 42.98 -21.65
C GLY A 117 -6.63 42.46 -20.91
N GLU A 118 -6.91 41.13 -20.97
CA GLU A 118 -7.96 40.49 -20.20
C GLU A 118 -7.47 40.22 -18.78
N LEU A 119 -8.27 40.63 -17.79
CA LEU A 119 -8.00 40.33 -16.36
C LEU A 119 -8.32 38.87 -16.08
N VAL A 120 -7.39 38.17 -15.40
CA VAL A 120 -7.51 36.78 -15.00
C VAL A 120 -8.13 36.68 -13.61
#